data_e8e70c408e91ef1cdd78c974bfc887eb
#
_entry.id   e8e70c408e91ef1cdd78c974bfc887eb
#
_cell.length_a   1.000
_cell.length_b   1.000
_cell.length_c   1.000
_cell.angle_alpha   90.00
_cell.angle_beta   90.00
_cell.angle_gamma   90.00
#
_symmetry.space_group_name_H-M   'P 1'
#
loop_
_entity.id
_entity.type
_entity.pdbx_description
1 polymer ?
#
loop_
_entity_poly.entity_id
_entity_poly.type
_entity_poly.pdbx_seq_one_letter_code
_entity_poly.pdbx_strand_id
1 'polypeptide(L)'
;RKITMSYVLFISEAKLKDSTAINLNVSSDLLLPYLRQSQKLYVETKLGTQLNDKLKSLIVAGTVNLPANAAYKTLLDDYIGDMLPNWALYHCIPFLRFKVENGNIYSKTSETGTAMSVEESQHLREEVRNTAEYYTERMIDYICNNNSLFPEYSTNTGADVDPDRNAYYNGMNLERPQEQGTRLTLRNFLSSSDYS
;
A
#
# COMPACT_ATOMS: atom_id res chain seq x y z
N ARG A 1 -5.11 10.20 -31.03
CA ARG A 1 -5.13 8.87 -30.36
C ARG A 1 -4.69 9.11 -28.91
N LYS A 2 -5.64 9.18 -27.94
CA LYS A 2 -5.34 9.25 -26.51
C LYS A 2 -4.59 7.96 -26.17
N ILE A 3 -3.32 8.09 -25.81
CA ILE A 3 -2.57 7.01 -25.17
C ILE A 3 -3.20 6.91 -23.77
N THR A 4 -4.10 5.99 -23.59
CA THR A 4 -4.58 5.60 -22.26
C THR A 4 -3.40 4.91 -21.63
N MET A 5 -2.67 5.59 -20.72
CA MET A 5 -1.68 4.94 -19.88
C MET A 5 -2.40 3.83 -19.13
N SER A 6 -2.13 2.60 -19.51
CA SER A 6 -2.63 1.42 -18.79
C SER A 6 -2.10 1.49 -17.36
N TYR A 7 -3.00 1.57 -16.38
CA TYR A 7 -2.61 1.58 -14.98
C TYR A 7 -2.00 0.21 -14.63
N VAL A 8 -0.79 0.22 -14.12
CA VAL A 8 -0.07 -1.01 -13.74
C VAL A 8 -0.51 -1.42 -12.35
N LEU A 9 -1.19 -2.55 -12.26
CA LEU A 9 -1.55 -3.17 -10.97
C LEU A 9 -0.42 -4.10 -10.50
N PHE A 10 -0.14 -4.10 -9.21
CA PHE A 10 0.85 -4.99 -8.59
C PHE A 10 0.31 -6.37 -8.32
N ILE A 11 -1.00 -6.50 -8.14
CA ILE A 11 -1.69 -7.79 -8.01
C ILE A 11 -2.83 -7.89 -9.01
N SER A 12 -3.17 -9.12 -9.37
CA SER A 12 -4.34 -9.41 -10.20
C SER A 12 -5.63 -9.44 -9.37
N GLU A 13 -6.77 -9.30 -10.03
CA GLU A 13 -8.09 -9.50 -9.41
C GLU A 13 -8.24 -10.92 -8.83
N ALA A 14 -7.71 -11.93 -9.52
CA ALA A 14 -7.72 -13.30 -9.03
C ALA A 14 -6.99 -13.40 -7.69
N LYS A 15 -5.79 -12.82 -7.56
CA LYS A 15 -5.03 -12.79 -6.30
C LYS A 15 -5.81 -12.07 -5.19
N LEU A 16 -6.52 -10.97 -5.51
CA LEU A 16 -7.36 -10.28 -4.53
C LEU A 16 -8.47 -11.18 -4.00
N LYS A 17 -9.18 -11.91 -4.88
CA LYS A 17 -10.25 -12.82 -4.49
C LYS A 17 -9.73 -14.05 -3.73
N ASP A 18 -8.58 -14.58 -4.13
CA ASP A 18 -7.96 -15.75 -3.47
C ASP A 18 -7.40 -15.40 -2.08
N SER A 19 -6.94 -14.17 -1.88
CA SER A 19 -6.30 -13.72 -0.64
C SER A 19 -7.29 -13.09 0.36
N THR A 20 -8.56 -12.94 -0.01
CA THR A 20 -9.57 -12.29 0.83
C THR A 20 -10.87 -13.10 0.89
N ALA A 21 -11.75 -12.75 1.83
CA ALA A 21 -13.08 -13.36 1.94
C ALA A 21 -14.06 -12.92 0.83
N ILE A 22 -13.59 -12.23 -0.21
CA ILE A 22 -14.43 -11.78 -1.33
C ILE A 22 -14.81 -12.97 -2.18
N ASN A 23 -16.12 -13.20 -2.35
CA ASN A 23 -16.61 -14.27 -3.22
C ASN A 23 -16.21 -14.03 -4.67
N LEU A 24 -15.87 -15.12 -5.40
CA LEU A 24 -15.51 -15.10 -6.82
C LEU A 24 -16.58 -14.45 -7.71
N ASN A 25 -17.85 -14.49 -7.30
CA ASN A 25 -18.97 -13.90 -8.02
C ASN A 25 -19.07 -12.36 -7.93
N VAL A 26 -18.24 -11.71 -7.09
CA VAL A 26 -18.23 -10.25 -7.03
C VAL A 26 -17.59 -9.70 -8.31
N SER A 27 -18.29 -8.72 -8.93
CA SER A 27 -17.85 -8.13 -10.20
C SER A 27 -16.50 -7.43 -10.06
N SER A 28 -15.62 -7.65 -11.01
CA SER A 28 -14.31 -6.99 -11.15
C SER A 28 -14.43 -5.48 -11.23
N ASP A 29 -15.45 -4.99 -11.90
CA ASP A 29 -15.70 -3.55 -12.06
C ASP A 29 -15.93 -2.84 -10.73
N LEU A 30 -16.46 -3.58 -9.74
CA LEU A 30 -16.62 -3.07 -8.38
C LEU A 30 -15.30 -3.08 -7.59
N LEU A 31 -14.42 -4.04 -7.82
CA LEU A 31 -13.19 -4.24 -7.03
C LEU A 31 -12.01 -3.42 -7.54
N LEU A 32 -11.85 -3.29 -8.86
CA LEU A 32 -10.70 -2.62 -9.48
C LEU A 32 -10.49 -1.17 -9.03
N PRO A 33 -11.52 -0.31 -8.86
CA PRO A 33 -11.33 1.04 -8.36
C PRO A 33 -10.69 1.08 -6.98
N TYR A 34 -11.12 0.20 -6.06
CA TYR A 34 -10.60 0.13 -4.70
C TYR A 34 -9.20 -0.47 -4.65
N LEU A 35 -8.90 -1.43 -5.50
CA LEU A 35 -7.56 -1.96 -5.66
C LEU A 35 -6.57 -0.87 -6.12
N ARG A 36 -6.94 -0.08 -7.12
CA ARG A 36 -6.15 1.06 -7.60
C ARG A 36 -5.96 2.12 -6.53
N GLN A 37 -7.04 2.47 -5.84
CA GLN A 37 -6.99 3.44 -4.74
C GLN A 37 -6.06 2.97 -3.63
N SER A 38 -6.17 1.71 -3.20
CA SER A 38 -5.34 1.13 -2.15
C SER A 38 -3.87 1.05 -2.56
N GLN A 39 -3.58 0.68 -3.81
CA GLN A 39 -2.21 0.69 -4.32
C GLN A 39 -1.60 2.09 -4.27
N LYS A 40 -2.36 3.13 -4.61
CA LYS A 40 -1.87 4.50 -4.56
C LYS A 40 -1.71 5.01 -3.13
N LEU A 41 -2.68 4.74 -2.25
CA LEU A 41 -2.69 5.27 -0.88
C LEU A 41 -1.68 4.58 0.03
N TYR A 42 -1.53 3.25 -0.08
CA TYR A 42 -0.77 2.46 0.88
C TYR A 42 0.53 1.89 0.33
N VAL A 43 0.60 1.57 -0.96
CA VAL A 43 1.84 1.03 -1.54
C VAL A 43 2.75 2.15 -1.99
N GLU A 44 2.27 3.06 -2.83
CA GLU A 44 3.07 4.15 -3.39
C GLU A 44 3.67 5.04 -2.30
N THR A 45 2.90 5.38 -1.26
CA THR A 45 3.36 6.18 -0.13
C THR A 45 4.43 5.47 0.72
N LYS A 46 4.37 4.15 0.85
CA LYS A 46 5.34 3.37 1.64
C LYS A 46 6.62 3.05 0.86
N LEU A 47 6.51 2.84 -0.44
CA LEU A 47 7.66 2.56 -1.32
C LEU A 47 8.42 3.82 -1.74
N GLY A 48 7.74 4.96 -1.81
CA GLY A 48 8.22 6.16 -2.49
C GLY A 48 8.17 6.03 -4.00
N THR A 49 8.32 7.15 -4.70
CA THR A 49 8.14 7.20 -6.16
C THR A 49 9.13 6.32 -6.90
N GLN A 50 10.42 6.36 -6.53
CA GLN A 50 11.46 5.66 -7.29
C GLN A 50 11.31 4.14 -7.25
N LEU A 51 11.12 3.55 -6.06
CA LEU A 51 10.94 2.10 -5.94
C LEU A 51 9.61 1.65 -6.57
N ASN A 52 8.55 2.43 -6.40
CA ASN A 52 7.25 2.18 -7.02
C ASN A 52 7.34 2.16 -8.56
N ASP A 53 8.02 3.14 -9.16
CA ASP A 53 8.21 3.21 -10.61
C ASP A 53 9.14 2.11 -11.13
N LYS A 54 10.15 1.73 -10.34
CA LYS A 54 10.99 0.56 -10.65
C LYS A 54 10.15 -0.71 -10.75
N LEU A 55 9.30 -0.98 -9.77
CA LEU A 55 8.41 -2.15 -9.79
C LEU A 55 7.46 -2.11 -10.98
N LYS A 56 6.82 -0.97 -11.26
CA LYS A 56 5.97 -0.78 -12.44
C LYS A 56 6.73 -1.07 -13.74
N SER A 57 7.97 -0.59 -13.86
CA SER A 57 8.79 -0.81 -15.05
C SER A 57 9.13 -2.28 -15.27
N LEU A 58 9.45 -3.02 -14.19
CA LEU A 58 9.74 -4.45 -14.24
C LEU A 58 8.50 -5.26 -14.67
N ILE A 59 7.31 -4.88 -14.19
CA ILE A 59 6.06 -5.53 -14.57
C ILE A 59 5.75 -5.28 -16.04
N VAL A 60 5.84 -4.03 -16.50
CA VAL A 60 5.58 -3.67 -17.90
C VAL A 60 6.55 -4.35 -18.85
N ALA A 61 7.83 -4.45 -18.47
CA ALA A 61 8.85 -5.13 -19.25
C ALA A 61 8.73 -6.67 -19.20
N GLY A 62 7.91 -7.23 -18.30
CA GLY A 62 7.81 -8.69 -18.10
C GLY A 62 9.07 -9.32 -17.50
N THR A 63 9.95 -8.54 -16.89
CA THR A 63 11.26 -8.96 -16.41
C THR A 63 11.29 -9.30 -14.91
N VAL A 64 10.18 -9.22 -14.20
CA VAL A 64 10.07 -9.52 -12.76
C VAL A 64 10.61 -10.92 -12.42
N ASN A 65 10.36 -11.91 -13.28
CA ASN A 65 10.74 -13.30 -13.06
C ASN A 65 12.23 -13.61 -13.36
N LEU A 66 13.02 -12.64 -13.82
CA LEU A 66 14.44 -12.86 -14.06
C LEU A 66 15.19 -13.01 -12.72
N PRO A 67 16.23 -13.87 -12.65
CA PRO A 67 17.02 -14.07 -11.43
C PRO A 67 17.63 -12.78 -10.86
N ALA A 68 17.98 -11.83 -11.73
CA ALA A 68 18.50 -10.52 -11.32
C ALA A 68 17.47 -9.66 -10.55
N ASN A 69 16.18 -9.95 -10.70
CA ASN A 69 15.07 -9.22 -10.07
C ASN A 69 14.40 -10.02 -8.95
N ALA A 70 15.04 -11.07 -8.44
CA ALA A 70 14.46 -11.96 -7.43
C ALA A 70 13.98 -11.22 -6.18
N ALA A 71 14.74 -10.22 -5.69
CA ALA A 71 14.35 -9.42 -4.53
C ALA A 71 13.05 -8.61 -4.78
N TYR A 72 12.94 -7.99 -5.96
CA TYR A 72 11.71 -7.27 -6.35
C TYR A 72 10.52 -8.21 -6.53
N LYS A 73 10.77 -9.43 -7.03
CA LYS A 73 9.74 -10.46 -7.13
C LYS A 73 9.24 -10.88 -5.75
N THR A 74 10.13 -11.17 -4.82
CA THR A 74 9.79 -11.49 -3.43
C THR A 74 8.99 -10.34 -2.78
N LEU A 75 9.41 -9.08 -2.99
CA LEU A 75 8.68 -7.92 -2.49
C LEU A 75 7.24 -7.86 -3.05
N LEU A 76 7.06 -8.13 -4.34
CA LEU A 76 5.75 -8.13 -4.99
C LEU A 76 4.86 -9.30 -4.55
N ASP A 77 5.40 -10.52 -4.54
CA ASP A 77 4.62 -11.74 -4.35
C ASP A 77 4.28 -11.98 -2.87
N ASP A 78 5.28 -11.80 -1.97
CA ASP A 78 5.18 -12.23 -0.57
C ASP A 78 4.79 -11.08 0.38
N TYR A 79 5.10 -9.82 0.04
CA TYR A 79 4.84 -8.68 0.92
C TYR A 79 3.71 -7.78 0.39
N ILE A 80 3.84 -7.26 -0.83
CA ILE A 80 2.78 -6.45 -1.43
C ILE A 80 1.56 -7.32 -1.75
N GLY A 81 1.80 -8.57 -2.17
CA GLY A 81 0.77 -9.57 -2.46
C GLY A 81 -0.11 -9.92 -1.26
N ASP A 82 0.39 -9.80 -0.04
CA ASP A 82 -0.37 -10.02 1.20
C ASP A 82 -0.99 -8.73 1.75
N MET A 83 -0.28 -7.61 1.64
CA MET A 83 -0.72 -6.33 2.16
C MET A 83 -1.86 -5.71 1.35
N LEU A 84 -1.69 -5.62 0.04
CA LEU A 84 -2.57 -4.86 -0.86
C LEU A 84 -4.01 -5.41 -0.93
N PRO A 85 -4.25 -6.76 -0.92
CA PRO A 85 -5.59 -7.30 -0.87
C PRO A 85 -6.38 -6.87 0.36
N ASN A 86 -5.73 -6.82 1.53
CA ASN A 86 -6.38 -6.43 2.78
C ASN A 86 -6.77 -4.94 2.77
N TRP A 87 -5.90 -4.05 2.27
CA TRP A 87 -6.27 -2.65 2.08
C TRP A 87 -7.38 -2.45 1.05
N ALA A 88 -7.38 -3.22 -0.04
CA ALA A 88 -8.46 -3.17 -1.02
C ALA A 88 -9.79 -3.64 -0.41
N LEU A 89 -9.78 -4.72 0.36
CA LEU A 89 -10.95 -5.20 1.10
C LEU A 89 -11.46 -4.15 2.10
N TYR A 90 -10.58 -3.53 2.87
CA TYR A 90 -10.92 -2.45 3.81
C TYR A 90 -11.72 -1.33 3.15
N HIS A 91 -11.34 -0.94 1.94
CA HIS A 91 -12.07 0.08 1.17
C HIS A 91 -13.32 -0.45 0.49
N CYS A 92 -13.36 -1.74 0.13
CA CYS A 92 -14.53 -2.35 -0.51
C CYS A 92 -15.71 -2.55 0.45
N ILE A 93 -15.46 -2.88 1.73
CA ILE A 93 -16.50 -3.29 2.69
C ILE A 93 -17.71 -2.34 2.71
N PRO A 94 -17.57 -1.00 2.81
CA PRO A 94 -18.72 -0.11 2.81
C PRO A 94 -19.55 -0.20 1.52
N PHE A 95 -18.90 -0.37 0.38
CA PHE A 95 -19.54 -0.35 -0.94
C PHE A 95 -20.08 -1.72 -1.37
N LEU A 96 -19.63 -2.79 -0.75
CA LEU A 96 -20.26 -4.10 -0.88
C LEU A 96 -21.66 -4.10 -0.25
N ARG A 97 -21.86 -3.30 0.78
CA ARG A 97 -23.14 -3.16 1.48
C ARG A 97 -24.07 -2.17 0.80
N PHE A 98 -23.55 -1.04 0.30
CA PHE A 98 -24.36 0.02 -0.29
C PHE A 98 -24.23 0.03 -1.81
N LYS A 99 -25.32 0.42 -2.49
CA LYS A 99 -25.33 0.69 -3.90
C LYS A 99 -25.63 2.17 -4.11
N VAL A 100 -24.78 2.84 -4.86
CA VAL A 100 -24.97 4.25 -5.24
C VAL A 100 -25.64 4.28 -6.61
N GLU A 101 -26.84 4.83 -6.71
CA GLU A 101 -27.58 5.04 -7.95
C GLU A 101 -27.94 6.52 -8.13
N ASN A 102 -28.37 6.87 -9.33
CA ASN A 102 -28.79 8.24 -9.64
C ASN A 102 -29.91 8.69 -8.68
N GLY A 103 -29.58 9.52 -7.70
CA GLY A 103 -30.52 10.17 -6.80
C GLY A 103 -30.57 9.60 -5.36
N ASN A 104 -30.00 8.43 -5.09
CA ASN A 104 -29.97 7.91 -3.70
C ASN A 104 -28.93 6.81 -3.46
N ILE A 105 -28.68 6.53 -2.17
CA ILE A 105 -27.84 5.43 -1.71
C ILE A 105 -28.73 4.38 -1.06
N TYR A 106 -28.74 3.16 -1.60
CA TYR A 106 -29.56 2.05 -1.10
C TYR A 106 -28.71 1.00 -0.40
N SER A 107 -29.23 0.45 0.71
CA SER A 107 -28.67 -0.75 1.32
C SER A 107 -29.10 -1.97 0.49
N LYS A 108 -28.14 -2.84 0.14
CA LYS A 108 -28.45 -4.12 -0.50
C LYS A 108 -29.10 -5.05 0.49
N THR A 109 -30.31 -5.50 0.21
CA THR A 109 -30.95 -6.61 0.93
C THR A 109 -30.77 -7.88 0.11
N SER A 110 -30.43 -8.99 0.78
CA SER A 110 -30.38 -10.31 0.17
C SER A 110 -31.68 -11.05 0.47
N GLU A 111 -32.21 -11.76 -0.54
CA GLU A 111 -33.39 -12.61 -0.36
C GLU A 111 -33.10 -13.83 0.54
N THR A 112 -31.82 -14.20 0.70
CA THR A 112 -31.37 -15.42 1.39
C THR A 112 -30.54 -15.15 2.66
N GLY A 113 -30.36 -13.89 3.07
CA GLY A 113 -29.54 -13.55 4.22
C GLY A 113 -29.93 -12.22 4.87
N THR A 114 -29.74 -12.12 6.18
CA THR A 114 -29.91 -10.88 6.92
C THR A 114 -28.70 -9.96 6.65
N ALA A 115 -28.97 -8.72 6.26
CA ALA A 115 -27.92 -7.74 6.07
C ALA A 115 -27.21 -7.47 7.41
N MET A 116 -25.88 -7.48 7.39
CA MET A 116 -25.03 -7.14 8.54
C MET A 116 -25.37 -5.75 9.09
N SER A 117 -25.31 -5.56 10.41
CA SER A 117 -25.52 -4.24 11.02
C SER A 117 -24.39 -3.26 10.68
N VAL A 118 -24.57 -1.98 11.02
CA VAL A 118 -23.52 -0.97 10.80
C VAL A 118 -22.33 -1.25 11.72
N GLU A 119 -22.60 -1.60 12.98
CA GLU A 119 -21.60 -1.91 13.99
C GLU A 119 -20.78 -3.15 13.62
N GLU A 120 -21.43 -4.21 13.19
CA GLU A 120 -20.75 -5.43 12.71
C GLU A 120 -19.86 -5.15 11.50
N SER A 121 -20.33 -4.32 10.58
CA SER A 121 -19.54 -3.90 9.40
C SER A 121 -18.32 -3.06 9.79
N GLN A 122 -18.44 -2.20 10.81
CA GLN A 122 -17.32 -1.41 11.33
C GLN A 122 -16.32 -2.31 12.04
N HIS A 123 -16.76 -3.26 12.86
CA HIS A 123 -15.89 -4.22 13.53
C HIS A 123 -15.09 -5.05 12.52
N LEU A 124 -15.75 -5.62 11.51
CA LEU A 124 -15.07 -6.34 10.44
C LEU A 124 -14.03 -5.47 9.73
N ARG A 125 -14.36 -4.21 9.48
CA ARG A 125 -13.46 -3.26 8.83
C ARG A 125 -12.23 -2.96 9.69
N GLU A 126 -12.38 -2.85 11.01
CA GLU A 126 -11.27 -2.67 11.95
C GLU A 126 -10.34 -3.88 11.98
N GLU A 127 -10.87 -5.10 12.00
CA GLU A 127 -10.07 -6.33 11.94
C GLU A 127 -9.27 -6.44 10.64
N VAL A 128 -9.90 -6.11 9.51
CA VAL A 128 -9.21 -6.09 8.20
C VAL A 128 -8.11 -5.02 8.19
N ARG A 129 -8.35 -3.84 8.80
CA ARG A 129 -7.35 -2.78 8.93
C ARG A 129 -6.15 -3.25 9.76
N ASN A 130 -6.39 -3.85 10.93
CA ASN A 130 -5.32 -4.34 11.80
C ASN A 130 -4.44 -5.36 11.07
N THR A 131 -5.06 -6.25 10.31
CA THR A 131 -4.36 -7.23 9.47
C THR A 131 -3.54 -6.54 8.37
N ALA A 132 -4.10 -5.54 7.69
CA ALA A 132 -3.43 -4.78 6.65
C ALA A 132 -2.24 -3.97 7.20
N GLU A 133 -2.37 -3.36 8.39
CA GLU A 133 -1.31 -2.65 9.08
C GLU A 133 -0.16 -3.61 9.45
N TYR A 134 -0.44 -4.79 9.95
CA TYR A 134 0.57 -5.82 10.25
C TYR A 134 1.38 -6.21 9.01
N TYR A 135 0.72 -6.47 7.88
CA TYR A 135 1.44 -6.79 6.64
C TYR A 135 2.20 -5.58 6.07
N THR A 136 1.69 -4.37 6.31
CA THR A 136 2.41 -3.13 5.93
C THR A 136 3.71 -2.99 6.73
N GLU A 137 3.67 -3.23 8.03
CA GLU A 137 4.85 -3.22 8.89
C GLU A 137 5.88 -4.25 8.44
N ARG A 138 5.45 -5.49 8.18
CA ARG A 138 6.33 -6.53 7.65
C ARG A 138 7.00 -6.15 6.32
N MET A 139 6.26 -5.49 5.42
CA MET A 139 6.82 -5.03 4.15
C MET A 139 7.89 -3.96 4.39
N ILE A 140 7.63 -2.99 5.25
CA ILE A 140 8.58 -1.93 5.59
C ILE A 140 9.85 -2.53 6.22
N ASP A 141 9.69 -3.44 7.18
CA ASP A 141 10.81 -4.12 7.83
C ASP A 141 11.65 -4.91 6.84
N TYR A 142 11.01 -5.63 5.92
CA TYR A 142 11.73 -6.35 4.88
C TYR A 142 12.58 -5.42 4.02
N ILE A 143 12.03 -4.30 3.56
CA ILE A 143 12.77 -3.33 2.75
C ILE A 143 13.91 -2.70 3.55
N CYS A 144 13.66 -2.32 4.81
CA CYS A 144 14.66 -1.71 5.68
C CYS A 144 15.81 -2.66 6.00
N ASN A 145 15.50 -3.93 6.29
CA ASN A 145 16.51 -4.95 6.58
C ASN A 145 17.32 -5.36 5.35
N ASN A 146 16.73 -5.22 4.16
CA ASN A 146 17.36 -5.57 2.88
C ASN A 146 17.65 -4.33 2.01
N ASN A 147 17.96 -3.21 2.62
CA ASN A 147 18.12 -1.92 1.96
C ASN A 147 19.12 -1.93 0.78
N SER A 148 20.16 -2.77 0.86
CA SER A 148 21.14 -2.95 -0.22
C SER A 148 20.54 -3.55 -1.50
N LEU A 149 19.43 -4.27 -1.40
CA LEU A 149 18.72 -4.86 -2.54
C LEU A 149 17.74 -3.87 -3.19
N PHE A 150 17.39 -2.79 -2.49
CA PHE A 150 16.44 -1.77 -2.92
C PHE A 150 17.08 -0.37 -2.87
N PRO A 151 18.10 -0.09 -3.72
CA PRO A 151 18.78 1.21 -3.71
C PRO A 151 17.82 2.37 -3.98
N GLU A 152 16.77 2.16 -4.77
CA GLU A 152 15.75 3.18 -5.08
C GLU A 152 14.99 3.66 -3.84
N TYR A 153 14.87 2.83 -2.81
CA TYR A 153 14.23 3.18 -1.54
C TYR A 153 15.05 4.17 -0.72
N SER A 154 16.38 4.04 -0.76
CA SER A 154 17.31 4.90 -0.01
C SER A 154 17.68 6.16 -0.76
N THR A 155 17.69 6.11 -2.09
CA THR A 155 18.14 7.20 -2.98
C THR A 155 16.99 8.01 -3.57
N ASN A 156 15.79 7.94 -3.00
CA ASN A 156 14.59 8.61 -3.48
C ASN A 156 14.74 10.15 -3.34
N THR A 157 15.57 10.74 -4.18
CA THR A 157 15.86 12.17 -4.18
C THR A 157 15.16 12.89 -5.32
N GLY A 158 14.46 14.00 -5.00
CA GLY A 158 13.80 14.84 -6.00
C GLY A 158 12.60 14.18 -6.67
N ALA A 159 12.06 13.11 -6.07
CA ALA A 159 10.84 12.45 -6.49
C ALA A 159 9.60 13.09 -5.82
N ASP A 160 8.41 12.74 -6.32
CA ASP A 160 7.14 13.29 -5.87
C ASP A 160 6.81 12.87 -4.42
N VAL A 161 7.03 11.60 -4.08
CA VAL A 161 6.70 11.02 -2.77
C VAL A 161 7.92 10.33 -2.17
N ASP A 162 8.30 10.77 -0.95
CA ASP A 162 9.31 10.08 -0.16
C ASP A 162 8.74 8.86 0.55
N PRO A 163 9.53 7.79 0.76
CA PRO A 163 9.08 6.59 1.47
C PRO A 163 8.64 6.90 2.92
N ASP A 164 7.38 6.68 3.24
CA ASP A 164 6.88 6.76 4.61
C ASP A 164 7.04 5.41 5.32
N ARG A 165 7.83 5.40 6.39
CA ARG A 165 8.15 4.20 7.19
C ARG A 165 7.18 3.94 8.34
N ASN A 166 6.08 4.68 8.42
CA ASN A 166 5.07 4.47 9.44
C ASN A 166 4.04 3.43 8.94
N ALA A 167 3.86 2.33 9.67
CA ALA A 167 2.87 1.31 9.33
C ALA A 167 1.44 1.71 9.71
N TYR A 168 1.28 2.58 10.71
CA TYR A 168 -0.02 2.92 11.28
C TYR A 168 -0.65 4.10 10.56
N TYR A 169 -1.87 3.91 10.07
CA TYR A 169 -2.68 4.97 9.47
C TYR A 169 -3.72 5.47 10.47
N ASN A 170 -3.34 6.42 11.31
CA ASN A 170 -4.22 6.95 12.37
C ASN A 170 -5.13 8.11 11.92
N GLY A 171 -5.17 8.46 10.63
CA GLY A 171 -5.91 9.64 10.17
C GLY A 171 -5.39 10.98 10.72
N MET A 172 -4.51 10.95 11.70
CA MET A 172 -3.74 12.06 12.20
C MET A 172 -2.32 11.90 11.68
N ASN A 173 -1.93 12.73 10.74
CA ASN A 173 -0.55 12.81 10.29
C ASN A 173 0.26 13.46 11.42
N LEU A 174 0.71 12.65 12.36
CA LEU A 174 1.74 13.06 13.29
C LEU A 174 3.06 13.01 12.50
N GLU A 175 3.27 14.03 11.67
CA GLU A 175 4.58 14.24 11.06
C GLU A 175 5.60 14.19 12.17
N ARG A 176 6.43 13.12 12.18
CA ARG A 176 7.70 13.24 12.86
C ARG A 176 8.38 14.42 12.20
N PRO A 177 8.81 15.44 12.96
CA PRO A 177 9.66 16.46 12.37
C PRO A 177 10.77 15.69 11.67
N GLN A 178 10.91 15.88 10.36
CA GLN A 178 12.07 15.39 9.64
C GLN A 178 13.25 15.97 10.40
N GLU A 179 13.88 15.12 11.21
CA GLU A 179 15.23 15.39 11.59
C GLU A 179 16.02 15.39 10.30
N GLN A 180 16.10 16.56 9.68
CA GLN A 180 17.18 16.86 8.77
C GLN A 180 18.42 16.51 9.56
N GLY A 181 18.91 15.30 9.27
CA GLY A 181 20.00 14.70 10.02
C GLY A 181 21.30 15.49 9.87
N THR A 182 21.37 16.58 10.57
CA THR A 182 22.64 17.00 11.08
C THR A 182 22.96 15.99 12.20
N ARG A 183 23.55 14.87 11.83
CA ARG A 183 24.28 14.06 12.80
C ARG A 183 25.24 15.03 13.48
N LEU A 184 24.85 15.51 14.66
CA LEU A 184 25.78 16.08 15.62
C LEU A 184 26.69 14.94 16.04
N THR A 185 27.72 14.67 15.23
CA THR A 185 28.80 13.81 15.63
C THR A 185 29.50 14.53 16.78
N LEU A 186 29.85 13.80 17.83
CA LEU A 186 30.68 14.26 18.94
C LEU A 186 31.91 15.10 18.50
N ARG A 187 32.34 14.92 17.27
CA ARG A 187 33.41 15.66 16.62
C ARG A 187 33.10 17.15 16.44
N ASN A 188 31.82 17.52 16.20
CA ASN A 188 31.40 18.91 16.04
C ASN A 188 31.23 19.62 17.39
N PHE A 189 31.07 18.84 18.48
CA PHE A 189 31.01 19.38 19.83
C PHE A 189 32.39 19.71 20.39
N LEU A 190 33.43 19.01 19.94
CA LEU A 190 34.81 19.19 20.44
C LEU A 190 35.61 20.24 19.62
N SER A 191 35.10 20.72 18.51
CA SER A 191 35.79 21.72 17.68
C SER A 191 35.38 23.17 18.01
N SER A 192 34.48 23.40 18.96
CA SER A 192 34.03 24.74 19.37
C SER A 192 34.65 25.24 20.68
N SER A 193 35.68 24.54 21.18
CA SER A 193 36.43 24.97 22.39
C SER A 193 37.78 25.59 22.05
N ASP A 194 37.81 26.57 21.17
CA ASP A 194 38.91 27.51 21.10
C ASP A 194 38.51 28.78 21.87
N TYR A 195 38.80 28.72 23.16
CA TYR A 195 38.93 29.91 23.97
C TYR A 195 40.38 30.38 23.97
N SER A 196 40.61 31.48 23.31
CA SER A 196 41.70 32.40 23.65
C SER A 196 41.13 33.57 24.41
#